data_e3729da4bb929691a2078e95e6473bac
#
_entry.id   e3729da4bb929691a2078e95e6473bac
#
_cell.length_a   1.000
_cell.length_b   1.000
_cell.length_c   1.000
_cell.angle_alpha   90.00
_cell.angle_beta   90.00
_cell.angle_gamma   90.00
#
_symmetry.space_group_name_H-M   'P 1'
#
loop_
_entity.id
_entity.type
_entity.pdbx_description
1 polymer ?
#
loop_
_entity_poly.entity_id
_entity_poly.type
_entity_poly.pdbx_seq_one_letter_code
_entity_poly.pdbx_strand_id
1 'polypeptide(L)'
;TFGKKLSDRQSVQFMLADCAAEIYKARLMLMHIAYKAENGLDMTQENSIAKIFLANMVHQVVDTALQLHGSLGYSRDTPLADWYTSIRSQRLVDGPDEVHRWKVGKNVLRAYERDGTTAMAAGGDLL
;
A
#
# COMPACT_ATOMS: atom_id res chain seq x y z
N THR A 1 -27.38 7.82 10.66
CA THR A 1 -27.78 6.67 11.48
C THR A 1 -27.90 7.09 12.93
N PHE A 2 -29.00 6.70 13.59
CA PHE A 2 -29.25 6.99 15.01
C PHE A 2 -29.19 8.49 15.35
N GLY A 3 -29.78 9.34 14.50
CA GLY A 3 -29.91 10.79 14.70
C GLY A 3 -28.65 11.63 14.54
N LYS A 4 -27.53 11.02 14.13
CA LYS A 4 -26.27 11.73 13.86
C LYS A 4 -25.70 11.30 12.50
N LYS A 5 -24.96 12.20 11.86
CA LYS A 5 -24.20 11.85 10.66
C LYS A 5 -23.11 10.84 11.03
N LEU A 6 -22.78 9.98 10.08
CA LEU A 6 -21.71 8.99 10.26
C LEU A 6 -20.36 9.69 10.50
N SER A 7 -20.11 10.79 9.80
CA SER A 7 -18.92 11.63 9.94
C SER A 7 -18.71 12.25 11.34
N ASP A 8 -19.77 12.34 12.14
CA ASP A 8 -19.69 12.92 13.50
C ASP A 8 -19.26 11.89 14.55
N ARG A 9 -19.06 10.65 14.13
CA ARG A 9 -18.64 9.56 15.03
C ARG A 9 -17.12 9.45 15.05
N GLN A 10 -16.53 9.53 16.24
CA GLN A 10 -15.07 9.47 16.42
C GLN A 10 -14.45 8.18 15.85
N SER A 11 -15.12 7.04 16.00
CA SER A 11 -14.64 5.78 15.42
C SER A 11 -14.50 5.83 13.89
N VAL A 12 -15.44 6.50 13.22
CA VAL A 12 -15.37 6.70 11.76
C VAL A 12 -14.23 7.65 11.39
N GLN A 13 -14.06 8.72 12.18
CA GLN A 13 -12.96 9.67 11.96
C GLN A 13 -11.59 8.99 12.12
N PHE A 14 -11.44 8.06 13.05
CA PHE A 14 -10.21 7.26 13.20
C PHE A 14 -9.97 6.37 11.97
N MET A 15 -10.97 5.67 11.49
CA MET A 15 -10.85 4.84 10.27
C MET A 15 -10.44 5.68 9.05
N LEU A 16 -11.00 6.87 8.90
CA LEU A 16 -10.65 7.80 7.82
C LEU A 16 -9.23 8.36 7.98
N ALA A 17 -8.81 8.66 9.20
CA ALA A 17 -7.45 9.11 9.48
C ALA A 17 -6.41 8.05 9.13
N ASP A 18 -6.66 6.79 9.49
CA ASP A 18 -5.80 5.66 9.15
C ASP A 18 -5.70 5.48 7.62
N CYS A 19 -6.82 5.53 6.91
CA CYS A 19 -6.82 5.49 5.44
C CYS A 19 -6.03 6.65 4.83
N ALA A 20 -6.20 7.86 5.34
CA ALA A 20 -5.48 9.04 4.85
C ALA A 20 -3.97 8.90 5.05
N ALA A 21 -3.54 8.40 6.21
CA ALA A 21 -2.12 8.15 6.50
C ALA A 21 -1.52 7.10 5.56
N GLU A 22 -2.23 6.00 5.31
CA GLU A 22 -1.77 4.95 4.38
C GLU A 22 -1.67 5.47 2.93
N ILE A 23 -2.65 6.24 2.48
CA ILE A 23 -2.63 6.86 1.15
C ILE A 23 -1.47 7.87 1.02
N TYR A 24 -1.20 8.65 2.07
CA TYR A 24 -0.08 9.58 2.10
C TYR A 24 1.27 8.87 1.95
N LYS A 25 1.49 7.81 2.73
CA LYS A 25 2.69 6.97 2.61
C LYS A 25 2.85 6.38 1.20
N ALA A 26 1.76 5.87 0.63
CA ALA A 26 1.74 5.33 -0.73
C ALA A 26 2.17 6.37 -1.77
N ARG A 27 1.66 7.59 -1.68
CA ARG A 27 2.02 8.69 -2.59
C ARG A 27 3.50 9.03 -2.50
N LEU A 28 4.06 9.14 -1.29
CA LEU A 28 5.49 9.41 -1.10
C LEU A 28 6.36 8.31 -1.71
N MET A 29 5.97 7.04 -1.52
CA MET A 29 6.67 5.90 -2.10
C MET A 29 6.68 5.96 -3.64
N LEU A 30 5.54 6.23 -4.25
CA LEU A 30 5.42 6.37 -5.70
C LEU A 30 6.21 7.57 -6.24
N MET A 31 6.21 8.69 -5.54
CA MET A 31 7.01 9.87 -5.91
C MET A 31 8.51 9.57 -5.85
N HIS A 32 8.97 8.84 -4.84
CA HIS A 32 10.36 8.41 -4.74
C HIS A 32 10.76 7.49 -5.89
N ILE A 33 9.91 6.51 -6.22
CA ILE A 33 10.15 5.61 -7.36
C ILE A 33 10.20 6.39 -8.68
N ALA A 34 9.29 7.33 -8.89
CA ALA A 34 9.27 8.18 -10.07
C ALA A 34 10.54 9.04 -10.17
N TYR A 35 10.98 9.64 -9.07
CA TYR A 35 12.24 10.37 -9.01
C TYR A 35 13.45 9.50 -9.43
N LYS A 36 13.54 8.28 -8.88
CA LYS A 36 14.62 7.34 -9.24
C LYS A 36 14.58 7.00 -10.72
N ALA A 37 13.38 6.73 -11.26
CA ALA A 37 13.19 6.42 -12.68
C ALA A 37 13.63 7.59 -13.59
N GLU A 38 13.24 8.82 -13.28
CA GLU A 38 13.60 10.02 -14.02
C GLU A 38 15.11 10.30 -14.02
N ASN A 39 15.81 9.90 -12.96
CA ASN A 39 17.26 10.09 -12.82
C ASN A 39 18.08 8.86 -13.20
N GLY A 40 17.47 7.84 -13.80
CA GLY A 40 18.16 6.63 -14.23
C GLY A 40 18.75 5.78 -13.09
N LEU A 41 18.23 5.93 -11.87
CA LEU A 41 18.66 5.19 -10.70
C LEU A 41 17.97 3.82 -10.62
N ASP A 42 18.65 2.85 -10.01
CA ASP A 42 18.04 1.53 -9.76
C ASP A 42 16.89 1.65 -8.74
N MET A 43 15.70 1.21 -9.15
CA MET A 43 14.49 1.21 -8.34
C MET A 43 13.94 -0.20 -8.11
N THR A 44 14.76 -1.22 -8.33
CA THR A 44 14.33 -2.63 -8.25
C THR A 44 13.84 -3.00 -6.85
N GLN A 45 14.52 -2.54 -5.81
CA GLN A 45 14.16 -2.78 -4.42
C GLN A 45 12.88 -2.04 -4.06
N GLU A 46 12.79 -0.76 -4.40
CA GLU A 46 11.63 0.09 -4.12
C GLU A 46 10.37 -0.41 -4.83
N ASN A 47 10.48 -0.87 -6.08
CA ASN A 47 9.37 -1.47 -6.80
C ASN A 47 8.83 -2.73 -6.10
N SER A 48 9.70 -3.59 -5.58
CA SER A 48 9.28 -4.78 -4.84
C SER A 48 8.61 -4.42 -3.51
N ILE A 49 9.15 -3.44 -2.78
CA ILE A 49 8.56 -2.91 -1.54
C ILE A 49 7.19 -2.29 -1.84
N ALA A 50 7.12 -1.44 -2.88
CA ALA A 50 5.89 -0.78 -3.28
C ALA A 50 4.80 -1.79 -3.67
N LYS A 51 5.15 -2.83 -4.42
CA LYS A 51 4.21 -3.87 -4.83
C LYS A 51 3.55 -4.54 -3.63
N ILE A 52 4.34 -4.91 -2.61
CA ILE A 52 3.83 -5.50 -1.36
C ILE A 52 2.91 -4.51 -0.62
N PHE A 53 3.42 -3.30 -0.40
CA PHE A 53 2.72 -2.30 0.40
C PHE A 53 1.43 -1.83 -0.28
N LEU A 54 1.51 -1.43 -1.56
CA LEU A 54 0.36 -0.85 -2.28
C LEU A 54 -0.78 -1.85 -2.44
N ALA A 55 -0.50 -3.10 -2.78
CA ALA A 55 -1.51 -4.13 -2.93
C ALA A 55 -2.31 -4.36 -1.64
N ASN A 56 -1.62 -4.39 -0.50
CA ASN A 56 -2.23 -4.56 0.81
C ASN A 56 -2.97 -3.28 1.26
N MET A 57 -2.38 -2.10 1.06
CA MET A 57 -2.95 -0.82 1.44
C MET A 57 -4.25 -0.53 0.69
N VAL A 58 -4.27 -0.68 -0.63
CA VAL A 58 -5.46 -0.43 -1.43
C VAL A 58 -6.59 -1.37 -1.03
N HIS A 59 -6.29 -2.63 -0.79
CA HIS A 59 -7.28 -3.59 -0.31
C HIS A 59 -7.87 -3.17 1.05
N GLN A 60 -7.04 -2.75 1.99
CA GLN A 60 -7.48 -2.28 3.31
C GLN A 60 -8.34 -1.00 3.22
N VAL A 61 -7.94 -0.04 2.38
CA VAL A 61 -8.70 1.21 2.18
C VAL A 61 -10.07 0.92 1.56
N VAL A 62 -10.14 0.05 0.56
CA VAL A 62 -11.41 -0.34 -0.07
C VAL A 62 -12.29 -1.12 0.91
N ASP A 63 -11.72 -2.02 1.71
CA ASP A 63 -12.43 -2.74 2.77
C ASP A 63 -13.06 -1.78 3.78
N THR A 64 -12.29 -0.80 4.24
CA THR A 64 -12.78 0.25 5.14
C THR A 64 -13.91 1.08 4.50
N ALA A 65 -13.75 1.47 3.24
CA ALA A 65 -14.79 2.21 2.52
C ALA A 65 -16.08 1.39 2.39
N LEU A 66 -15.96 0.11 2.02
CA LEU A 66 -17.09 -0.81 1.93
C LEU A 66 -17.80 -0.96 3.28
N GLN A 67 -17.04 -1.14 4.36
CA GLN A 67 -17.58 -1.24 5.71
C GLN A 67 -18.36 0.02 6.12
N LEU A 68 -17.83 1.20 5.82
CA LEU A 68 -18.49 2.48 6.14
C LEU A 68 -19.78 2.73 5.33
N HIS A 69 -19.87 2.16 4.13
CA HIS A 69 -21.08 2.22 3.31
C HIS A 69 -22.12 1.15 3.69
N GLY A 70 -21.77 0.18 4.53
CA GLY A 70 -22.65 -0.89 4.96
C GLY A 70 -23.18 -1.73 3.78
N SER A 71 -24.46 -2.10 3.81
CA SER A 71 -25.08 -2.91 2.75
C SER A 71 -25.01 -2.27 1.36
N LEU A 72 -25.05 -0.95 1.28
CA LEU A 72 -24.87 -0.21 0.03
C LEU A 72 -23.49 -0.44 -0.58
N GLY A 73 -22.44 -0.45 0.24
CA GLY A 73 -21.08 -0.74 -0.20
C GLY A 73 -20.90 -2.15 -0.75
N TYR A 74 -21.65 -3.12 -0.20
CA TYR A 74 -21.65 -4.50 -0.64
C TYR A 74 -22.53 -4.75 -1.88
N SER A 75 -23.42 -3.80 -2.21
CA SER A 75 -24.27 -3.86 -3.40
C SER A 75 -23.49 -3.46 -4.66
N ARG A 76 -24.14 -3.64 -5.82
CA ARG A 76 -23.61 -3.17 -7.11
C ARG A 76 -23.97 -1.71 -7.43
N ASP A 77 -24.65 -1.02 -6.52
CA ASP A 77 -24.97 0.41 -6.66
C ASP A 77 -23.77 1.32 -6.42
N THR A 78 -22.70 0.75 -5.83
CA THR A 78 -21.38 1.36 -5.71
C THR A 78 -20.31 0.46 -6.32
N PRO A 79 -19.16 0.99 -6.76
CA PRO A 79 -18.09 0.16 -7.32
C PRO A 79 -17.28 -0.61 -6.28
N LEU A 80 -17.56 -0.43 -4.99
CA LEU A 80 -16.71 -0.92 -3.90
C LEU A 80 -16.59 -2.44 -3.85
N ALA A 81 -17.68 -3.18 -4.06
CA ALA A 81 -17.68 -4.64 -4.07
C ALA A 81 -16.85 -5.20 -5.24
N ASP A 82 -16.97 -4.59 -6.43
CA ASP A 82 -16.19 -4.98 -7.60
C ASP A 82 -14.70 -4.64 -7.40
N TRP A 83 -14.39 -3.47 -6.83
CA TRP A 83 -13.02 -3.10 -6.48
C TRP A 83 -12.43 -4.04 -5.44
N TYR A 84 -13.19 -4.40 -4.41
CA TYR A 84 -12.75 -5.33 -3.37
C TYR A 84 -12.26 -6.65 -3.98
N THR A 85 -13.06 -7.22 -4.88
CA THR A 85 -12.74 -8.48 -5.56
C THR A 85 -11.54 -8.33 -6.49
N SER A 86 -11.52 -7.30 -7.34
CA SER A 86 -10.48 -7.05 -8.34
C SER A 86 -9.13 -6.74 -7.70
N ILE A 87 -9.12 -5.90 -6.69
CA ILE A 87 -7.90 -5.46 -6.00
C ILE A 87 -7.26 -6.62 -5.24
N ARG A 88 -8.05 -7.56 -4.73
CA ARG A 88 -7.51 -8.74 -4.05
C ARG A 88 -6.53 -9.53 -4.93
N SER A 89 -6.75 -9.55 -6.24
CA SER A 89 -5.87 -10.22 -7.20
C SER A 89 -4.47 -9.61 -7.26
N GLN A 90 -4.32 -8.33 -6.92
CA GLN A 90 -3.02 -7.62 -6.95
C GLN A 90 -1.95 -8.22 -6.03
N ARG A 91 -2.37 -8.99 -5.04
CA ARG A 91 -1.45 -9.73 -4.15
C ARG A 91 -0.95 -11.05 -4.76
N LEU A 92 -1.49 -11.44 -5.91
CA LEU A 92 -1.22 -12.71 -6.59
C LEU A 92 -0.57 -12.51 -7.96
N VAL A 93 -0.98 -11.47 -8.70
CA VAL A 93 -0.50 -11.20 -10.06
C VAL A 93 0.83 -10.43 -10.07
N ASP A 94 1.57 -10.53 -11.17
CA ASP A 94 2.86 -9.85 -11.38
C ASP A 94 3.89 -10.10 -10.26
N GLY A 95 3.91 -11.32 -9.76
CA GLY A 95 4.66 -11.77 -8.62
C GLY A 95 3.83 -11.65 -7.33
N PRO A 96 3.51 -12.78 -6.69
CA PRO A 96 2.81 -12.76 -5.41
C PRO A 96 3.63 -12.08 -4.32
N ASP A 97 2.95 -11.61 -3.27
CA ASP A 97 3.55 -10.91 -2.13
C ASP A 97 4.78 -11.64 -1.56
N GLU A 98 4.71 -12.98 -1.52
CA GLU A 98 5.77 -13.82 -0.99
C GLU A 98 7.06 -13.75 -1.82
N VAL A 99 6.93 -13.69 -3.14
CA VAL A 99 8.09 -13.56 -4.06
C VAL A 99 8.77 -12.21 -3.86
N HIS A 100 8.00 -11.15 -3.76
CA HIS A 100 8.55 -9.81 -3.50
C HIS A 100 9.17 -9.72 -2.11
N ARG A 101 8.54 -10.29 -1.06
CA ARG A 101 9.12 -10.36 0.29
C ARG A 101 10.43 -11.10 0.32
N TRP A 102 10.48 -12.26 -0.34
CA TRP A 102 11.73 -13.04 -0.44
C TRP A 102 12.83 -12.22 -1.13
N LYS A 103 12.53 -11.56 -2.25
CA LYS A 103 13.47 -10.71 -2.98
C LYS A 103 14.00 -9.55 -2.12
N VAL A 104 13.10 -8.82 -1.47
CA VAL A 104 13.45 -7.71 -0.58
C VAL A 104 14.33 -8.19 0.56
N GLY A 105 13.93 -9.24 1.27
CA GLY A 105 14.68 -9.80 2.39
C GLY A 105 16.07 -10.27 1.98
N LYS A 106 16.18 -10.97 0.85
CA LYS A 106 17.47 -11.42 0.31
C LYS A 106 18.39 -10.24 -0.03
N ASN A 107 17.85 -9.16 -0.60
CA ASN A 107 18.64 -7.97 -0.92
C ASN A 107 19.12 -7.24 0.33
N VAL A 108 18.27 -7.16 1.36
CA VAL A 108 18.65 -6.60 2.68
C VAL A 108 19.83 -7.36 3.30
N LEU A 109 19.75 -8.69 3.32
CA LEU A 109 20.81 -9.53 3.87
C LEU A 109 22.11 -9.37 3.08
N ARG A 110 22.04 -9.37 1.74
CA ARG A 110 23.24 -9.19 0.89
C ARG A 110 23.88 -7.81 1.09
N ALA A 111 23.08 -6.75 1.24
CA ALA A 111 23.60 -5.41 1.51
C ALA A 111 24.32 -5.37 2.87
N TYR A 112 23.77 -6.02 3.89
CA TYR A 112 24.40 -6.11 5.19
C TYR A 112 25.73 -6.89 5.15
N GLU A 113 25.75 -8.02 4.46
CA GLU A 113 26.98 -8.84 4.29
C GLU A 113 28.10 -8.07 3.58
N ARG A 114 27.74 -7.25 2.56
CA ARG A 114 28.70 -6.46 1.79
C ARG A 114 29.18 -5.22 2.52
N ASP A 115 28.28 -4.45 3.09
CA ASP A 115 28.51 -3.06 3.52
C ASP A 115 28.38 -2.87 5.05
N GLY A 116 27.97 -3.90 5.79
CA GLY A 116 27.67 -3.79 7.23
C GLY A 116 26.46 -2.91 7.54
N THR A 117 25.66 -2.56 6.53
CA THR A 117 24.46 -1.72 6.64
C THR A 117 23.35 -2.19 5.70
N THR A 118 22.12 -1.92 6.09
CA THR A 118 20.93 -2.19 5.28
C THR A 118 20.37 -0.94 4.60
N ALA A 119 21.01 0.23 4.80
CA ALA A 119 20.48 1.52 4.38
C ALA A 119 20.14 1.55 2.88
N MET A 120 21.06 1.13 2.02
CA MET A 120 20.86 1.08 0.57
C MET A 120 19.73 0.14 0.16
N ALA A 121 19.68 -1.05 0.77
CA ALA A 121 18.66 -2.06 0.46
C ALA A 121 17.27 -1.66 0.98
N ALA A 122 17.21 -0.76 1.94
CA ALA A 122 15.97 -0.21 2.50
C ALA A 122 15.53 1.12 1.85
N GLY A 123 16.14 1.51 0.72
CA GLY A 123 15.84 2.78 0.05
C GLY A 123 16.57 3.96 0.67
N GLY A 124 17.75 3.74 1.25
CA GLY A 124 18.57 4.75 1.95
C GLY A 124 19.18 5.83 1.05
N ASP A 125 19.02 5.75 -0.25
CA ASP A 125 19.48 6.75 -1.22
C ASP A 125 18.47 7.89 -1.41
N LEU A 126 17.83 8.31 -0.34
CA LEU A 126 16.83 9.38 -0.40
C LEU A 126 17.42 10.80 -0.55
N LEU A 127 18.73 10.95 -0.49
CA LEU A 127 19.38 12.24 -0.55
C LEU A 127 20.50 12.28 -1.60
#